data_8ecdf732e16b498adc22fb6b16fc2946
#
_entry.id   8ecdf732e16b498adc22fb6b16fc2946
#
_cell.length_a   1.000
_cell.length_b   1.000
_cell.length_c   1.000
_cell.angle_alpha   90.00
_cell.angle_beta   90.00
_cell.angle_gamma   90.00
#
_symmetry.space_group_name_H-M   'P 1'
#
loop_
_entity.id
_entity.type
_entity.pdbx_description
1 polymer ?
#
loop_
_entity_poly.entity_id
_entity_poly.type
_entity_poly.pdbx_seq_one_letter_code
_entity_poly.pdbx_strand_id
1 'polypeptide(L)'
;MEQLEGMIGTLRVYASRLATKESYWIFHKDGDDFDLKVSDPNNPSYLLIANDPEMESIIGALNALILNRLVTRVNTGQGKNIPVSIIVDELPTLYFHKIDRLIGTARSNKVSVALGFQELPQLESDYGKVGMQKVITTVGNVVSGSARAKETLEWLSNDIFGKVVQLKKGVTIDRDKTSINLNENMDSLVPASKISDMPTGWIAGQTARDFVKTKTGRGGTMNIQESEEFQTSKFYCKTDFNMDEIAKEEKDYANYRIPKFYDFKSRDAKERKLYELFCQVNLDIKNMVDEINKFKIK
;
A
#
# COMPACT_ATOMS: atom_id res chain seq x y z
N MET A 1 40.56 14.74 -2.34
CA MET A 1 39.66 15.88 -2.04
C MET A 1 38.48 15.95 -3.02
N GLU A 2 38.71 15.85 -4.31
CA GLU A 2 37.63 15.90 -5.34
C GLU A 2 36.48 14.90 -5.14
N GLN A 3 36.79 13.66 -4.75
CA GLN A 3 35.74 12.64 -4.50
C GLN A 3 34.84 13.01 -3.31
N LEU A 4 35.42 13.58 -2.25
CA LEU A 4 34.68 14.05 -1.09
C LEU A 4 33.79 15.25 -1.43
N GLU A 5 34.31 16.18 -2.22
CA GLU A 5 33.54 17.34 -2.69
C GLU A 5 32.37 16.91 -3.60
N GLY A 6 32.59 15.93 -4.47
CA GLY A 6 31.52 15.33 -5.28
C GLY A 6 30.43 14.67 -4.45
N MET A 7 30.79 13.91 -3.41
CA MET A 7 29.84 13.30 -2.49
C MET A 7 29.04 14.35 -1.70
N ILE A 8 29.71 15.39 -1.19
CA ILE A 8 29.05 16.50 -0.48
C ILE A 8 28.12 17.26 -1.44
N GLY A 9 28.56 17.51 -2.68
CA GLY A 9 27.76 18.16 -3.71
C GLY A 9 26.47 17.37 -3.99
N THR A 10 26.59 16.06 -4.18
CA THR A 10 25.44 15.17 -4.38
C THR A 10 24.48 15.18 -3.19
N LEU A 11 25.00 15.08 -1.96
CA LEU A 11 24.19 15.16 -0.75
C LEU A 11 23.44 16.48 -0.64
N ARG A 12 24.11 17.62 -0.96
CA ARG A 12 23.48 18.94 -0.96
C ARG A 12 22.32 19.03 -1.94
N VAL A 13 22.45 18.47 -3.15
CA VAL A 13 21.38 18.45 -4.16
C VAL A 13 20.16 17.67 -3.65
N TYR A 14 20.36 16.52 -3.05
CA TYR A 14 19.24 15.74 -2.49
C TYR A 14 18.63 16.41 -1.26
N ALA A 15 19.45 16.92 -0.34
CA ALA A 15 18.97 17.60 0.86
C ALA A 15 18.24 18.91 0.56
N SER A 16 18.64 19.64 -0.47
CA SER A 16 17.99 20.91 -0.85
C SER A 16 16.53 20.73 -1.26
N ARG A 17 16.16 19.56 -1.79
CA ARG A 17 14.74 19.24 -2.11
C ARG A 17 13.86 19.21 -0.87
N LEU A 18 14.42 18.84 0.28
CA LEU A 18 13.71 18.80 1.56
C LEU A 18 13.79 20.12 2.34
N ALA A 19 14.69 21.03 1.97
CA ALA A 19 14.91 22.31 2.64
C ALA A 19 13.99 23.40 2.04
N THR A 20 12.69 23.17 2.04
CA THR A 20 11.69 24.15 1.57
C THR A 20 10.91 24.73 2.75
N LYS A 21 10.27 25.88 2.54
CA LYS A 21 9.44 26.52 3.56
C LYS A 21 8.24 25.64 3.96
N GLU A 22 7.69 24.88 3.02
CA GLU A 22 6.61 23.93 3.23
C GLU A 22 7.06 22.74 4.08
N SER A 23 8.24 22.19 3.79
CA SER A 23 8.84 21.11 4.58
C SER A 23 9.08 21.55 6.02
N TYR A 24 9.63 22.74 6.21
CA TYR A 24 9.87 23.28 7.56
C TYR A 24 8.55 23.47 8.32
N TRP A 25 7.49 23.91 7.64
CA TRP A 25 6.18 24.03 8.24
C TRP A 25 5.61 22.69 8.74
N ILE A 26 5.76 21.63 7.94
CA ILE A 26 5.25 20.29 8.29
C ILE A 26 6.01 19.68 9.48
N PHE A 27 7.33 19.91 9.55
CA PHE A 27 8.17 19.33 10.59
C PHE A 27 8.49 20.28 11.74
N HIS A 28 7.95 21.49 11.70
CA HIS A 28 8.13 22.46 12.76
C HIS A 28 7.33 22.05 14.01
N LYS A 29 7.96 22.25 15.17
CA LYS A 29 7.33 22.04 16.46
C LYS A 29 6.64 23.33 16.93
N ASP A 30 5.33 23.38 16.80
CA ASP A 30 4.51 24.50 17.31
C ASP A 30 3.30 23.91 18.06
N GLY A 31 3.56 23.36 19.25
CA GLY A 31 2.53 22.75 20.08
C GLY A 31 2.70 21.24 20.29
N ASP A 32 1.61 20.51 20.22
CA ASP A 32 1.58 19.08 20.44
C ASP A 32 2.20 18.32 19.27
N ASP A 33 3.24 17.55 19.54
CA ASP A 33 3.88 16.69 18.55
C ASP A 33 2.95 15.53 18.15
N PHE A 34 2.74 15.30 16.86
CA PHE A 34 2.07 14.12 16.37
C PHE A 34 3.03 12.93 16.40
N ASP A 35 2.80 11.98 17.29
CA ASP A 35 3.54 10.73 17.27
C ASP A 35 2.95 9.79 16.20
N LEU A 36 3.79 9.41 15.21
CA LEU A 36 3.42 8.47 14.16
C LEU A 36 3.07 7.04 14.67
N LYS A 37 3.01 6.82 15.97
CA LYS A 37 2.54 5.58 16.56
C LYS A 37 1.01 5.55 16.62
N VAL A 38 0.37 5.53 15.47
CA VAL A 38 -1.10 5.48 15.32
C VAL A 38 -1.74 4.24 15.96
N SER A 39 -0.91 3.23 16.32
CA SER A 39 -1.32 2.00 17.03
C SER A 39 -1.31 2.12 18.55
N ASP A 40 -1.08 3.31 19.11
CA ASP A 40 -1.10 3.50 20.56
C ASP A 40 -2.54 3.50 21.09
N PRO A 41 -2.90 2.59 22.00
CA PRO A 41 -4.24 2.55 22.59
C PRO A 41 -4.60 3.82 23.38
N ASN A 42 -3.60 4.56 23.91
CA ASN A 42 -3.82 5.78 24.66
C ASN A 42 -4.05 7.00 23.75
N ASN A 43 -3.58 6.93 22.50
CA ASN A 43 -3.74 8.02 21.53
C ASN A 43 -4.05 7.46 20.13
N PRO A 44 -5.21 6.80 19.92
CA PRO A 44 -5.60 6.28 18.63
C PRO A 44 -5.78 7.42 17.64
N SER A 45 -5.15 7.32 16.48
CA SER A 45 -5.08 8.43 15.53
C SER A 45 -5.29 7.98 14.09
N TYR A 46 -5.79 8.90 13.26
CA TYR A 46 -5.81 8.76 11.81
C TYR A 46 -4.71 9.63 11.20
N LEU A 47 -3.96 9.06 10.26
CA LEU A 47 -2.98 9.77 9.47
C LEU A 47 -3.42 9.72 8.00
N LEU A 48 -3.67 10.88 7.42
CA LEU A 48 -3.97 11.04 6.00
C LEU A 48 -2.75 11.68 5.34
N ILE A 49 -2.22 11.03 4.31
CA ILE A 49 -1.09 11.52 3.52
C ILE A 49 -1.59 11.68 2.10
N ALA A 50 -1.49 12.90 1.57
CA ALA A 50 -1.82 13.20 0.19
C ALA A 50 -0.55 13.44 -0.63
N ASN A 51 -0.60 13.15 -1.93
CA ASN A 51 0.40 13.52 -2.91
C ASN A 51 -0.15 14.66 -3.78
N ASP A 52 0.75 15.53 -4.25
CA ASP A 52 0.42 16.60 -5.17
C ASP A 52 1.24 16.39 -6.46
N PRO A 53 0.59 16.13 -7.60
CA PRO A 53 1.29 15.88 -8.87
C PRO A 53 2.20 17.04 -9.31
N GLU A 54 1.86 18.30 -8.96
CA GLU A 54 2.68 19.46 -9.32
C GLU A 54 3.96 19.56 -8.49
N MET A 55 3.95 18.98 -7.28
CA MET A 55 5.07 19.02 -6.33
C MET A 55 5.61 17.63 -5.96
N GLU A 56 5.34 16.63 -6.78
CA GLU A 56 5.64 15.22 -6.50
C GLU A 56 7.09 14.96 -6.06
N SER A 57 8.06 15.62 -6.69
CA SER A 57 9.48 15.44 -6.35
C SER A 57 9.85 15.86 -4.93
N ILE A 58 9.12 16.81 -4.35
CA ILE A 58 9.33 17.31 -2.98
C ILE A 58 8.42 16.54 -2.00
N ILE A 59 7.14 16.52 -2.28
CA ILE A 59 6.13 15.89 -1.42
C ILE A 59 6.33 14.38 -1.35
N GLY A 60 6.67 13.73 -2.46
CA GLY A 60 6.97 12.29 -2.49
C GLY A 60 8.15 11.92 -1.58
N ALA A 61 9.20 12.74 -1.53
CA ALA A 61 10.32 12.52 -0.63
C ALA A 61 9.92 12.69 0.85
N LEU A 62 9.10 13.69 1.18
CA LEU A 62 8.56 13.89 2.53
C LEU A 62 7.63 12.75 2.93
N ASN A 63 6.72 12.35 2.05
CA ASN A 63 5.82 11.22 2.27
C ASN A 63 6.60 9.93 2.51
N ALA A 64 7.65 9.67 1.73
CA ALA A 64 8.54 8.52 1.93
C ALA A 64 9.21 8.53 3.31
N LEU A 65 9.66 9.70 3.79
CA LEU A 65 10.25 9.85 5.12
C LEU A 65 9.24 9.54 6.23
N ILE A 66 8.03 10.11 6.13
CA ILE A 66 6.94 9.87 7.08
C ILE A 66 6.54 8.39 7.09
N LEU A 67 6.33 7.79 5.91
CA LEU A 67 5.94 6.38 5.78
C LEU A 67 7.01 5.43 6.34
N ASN A 68 8.28 5.66 6.07
CA ASN A 68 9.36 4.87 6.62
C ASN A 68 9.45 4.97 8.15
N ARG A 69 9.14 6.14 8.71
CA ARG A 69 9.07 6.33 10.16
C ARG A 69 7.83 5.65 10.74
N LEU A 70 6.67 5.82 10.11
CA LEU A 70 5.41 5.18 10.46
C LEU A 70 5.56 3.65 10.59
N VAL A 71 6.15 3.00 9.58
CA VAL A 71 6.42 1.55 9.59
C VAL A 71 7.20 1.13 10.83
N THR A 72 8.25 1.89 11.16
CA THR A 72 9.06 1.60 12.34
C THR A 72 8.24 1.75 13.63
N ARG A 73 7.37 2.75 13.70
CA ARG A 73 6.55 3.04 14.89
C ARG A 73 5.44 2.01 15.09
N VAL A 74 4.72 1.63 14.04
CA VAL A 74 3.60 0.67 14.12
C VAL A 74 4.09 -0.78 14.26
N ASN A 75 5.28 -1.10 13.76
CA ASN A 75 5.85 -2.44 13.82
C ASN A 75 6.65 -2.71 15.11
N THR A 76 6.34 -1.99 16.18
CA THR A 76 6.93 -2.15 17.51
C THR A 76 5.85 -2.21 18.59
N GLY A 77 6.18 -2.80 19.75
CA GLY A 77 5.25 -2.87 20.88
C GLY A 77 4.27 -4.03 20.79
N GLN A 78 4.76 -5.19 20.36
CA GLN A 78 4.00 -6.42 20.25
C GLN A 78 3.09 -6.68 21.46
N GLY A 79 1.82 -6.99 21.21
CA GLY A 79 0.81 -7.26 22.24
C GLY A 79 0.15 -6.02 22.87
N LYS A 80 0.74 -4.84 22.76
CA LYS A 80 0.22 -3.59 23.34
C LYS A 80 -0.50 -2.70 22.33
N ASN A 81 -0.41 -3.00 21.03
CA ASN A 81 -0.97 -2.19 19.96
C ASN A 81 -2.46 -2.46 19.75
N ILE A 82 -3.21 -1.42 19.39
CA ILE A 82 -4.52 -1.56 18.76
C ILE A 82 -4.35 -1.97 17.28
N PRO A 83 -5.34 -2.59 16.65
CA PRO A 83 -5.32 -2.87 15.22
C PRO A 83 -5.19 -1.58 14.40
N VAL A 84 -4.35 -1.62 13.37
CA VAL A 84 -4.13 -0.52 12.43
C VAL A 84 -4.21 -1.03 11.01
N SER A 85 -4.82 -0.26 10.11
CA SER A 85 -4.81 -0.49 8.67
C SER A 85 -3.99 0.59 7.98
N ILE A 86 -3.06 0.18 7.13
CA ILE A 86 -2.33 1.05 6.22
C ILE A 86 -2.90 0.80 4.83
N ILE A 87 -3.53 1.81 4.25
CA ILE A 87 -4.15 1.75 2.93
C ILE A 87 -3.40 2.69 2.02
N VAL A 88 -2.83 2.16 0.95
CA VAL A 88 -2.11 2.90 -0.08
C VAL A 88 -2.87 2.72 -1.39
N ASP A 89 -3.52 3.77 -1.87
CA ASP A 89 -4.37 3.72 -3.06
C ASP A 89 -3.56 3.55 -4.36
N GLU A 90 -2.45 4.28 -4.49
CA GLU A 90 -1.58 4.22 -5.67
C GLU A 90 -0.11 4.06 -5.23
N LEU A 91 0.33 2.81 -5.04
CA LEU A 91 1.66 2.50 -4.53
C LEU A 91 2.82 3.02 -5.41
N PRO A 92 2.74 2.98 -6.76
CA PRO A 92 3.80 3.51 -7.61
C PRO A 92 4.13 4.99 -7.38
N THR A 93 3.17 5.81 -6.95
CA THR A 93 3.42 7.24 -6.68
C THR A 93 4.17 7.50 -5.37
N LEU A 94 4.40 6.46 -4.57
CA LEU A 94 5.01 6.55 -3.24
C LEU A 94 6.21 5.61 -3.14
N TYR A 95 7.39 6.14 -2.84
CA TYR A 95 8.55 5.29 -2.55
C TYR A 95 8.51 4.75 -1.12
N PHE A 96 7.86 3.61 -0.93
CA PHE A 96 7.67 2.97 0.37
C PHE A 96 8.65 1.81 0.57
N HIS A 97 9.91 2.12 0.78
CA HIS A 97 11.02 1.18 0.77
C HIS A 97 10.90 -0.02 1.72
N LYS A 98 10.20 0.11 2.85
CA LYS A 98 10.10 -0.95 3.88
C LYS A 98 8.78 -1.70 3.85
N ILE A 99 8.00 -1.57 2.80
CA ILE A 99 6.67 -2.16 2.72
C ILE A 99 6.71 -3.70 2.76
N ASP A 100 7.67 -4.30 2.08
CA ASP A 100 7.89 -5.75 2.06
C ASP A 100 8.13 -6.32 3.47
N ARG A 101 8.95 -5.63 4.28
CA ARG A 101 9.18 -6.00 5.67
C ARG A 101 7.94 -5.83 6.52
N LEU A 102 7.20 -4.75 6.32
CA LEU A 102 5.98 -4.50 7.06
C LEU A 102 4.97 -5.63 6.84
N ILE A 103 4.70 -5.99 5.58
CA ILE A 103 3.76 -7.06 5.24
C ILE A 103 4.17 -8.39 5.91
N GLY A 104 5.47 -8.72 5.87
CA GLY A 104 5.98 -9.97 6.43
C GLY A 104 6.00 -10.04 7.97
N THR A 105 6.06 -8.90 8.68
CA THR A 105 6.29 -8.87 10.12
C THR A 105 5.18 -8.21 10.95
N ALA A 106 4.28 -7.50 10.30
CA ALA A 106 3.31 -6.63 10.97
C ALA A 106 2.13 -7.38 11.62
N ARG A 107 1.91 -8.66 11.27
CA ARG A 107 0.80 -9.48 11.81
C ARG A 107 0.81 -9.53 13.34
N SER A 108 1.98 -9.73 13.96
CA SER A 108 2.12 -9.77 15.41
C SER A 108 1.87 -8.42 16.09
N ASN A 109 1.98 -7.33 15.34
CA ASN A 109 1.66 -5.97 15.77
C ASN A 109 0.26 -5.52 15.37
N LYS A 110 -0.59 -6.42 14.85
CA LYS A 110 -1.97 -6.18 14.42
C LYS A 110 -2.08 -5.10 13.31
N VAL A 111 -1.12 -5.06 12.42
CA VAL A 111 -1.14 -4.15 11.27
C VAL A 111 -1.58 -4.91 10.03
N SER A 112 -2.64 -4.43 9.38
CA SER A 112 -3.05 -4.85 8.05
C SER A 112 -2.57 -3.85 7.01
N VAL A 113 -2.31 -4.34 5.80
CA VAL A 113 -1.81 -3.51 4.70
C VAL A 113 -2.63 -3.81 3.46
N ALA A 114 -3.17 -2.76 2.83
CA ALA A 114 -3.81 -2.81 1.53
C ALA A 114 -3.03 -1.91 0.56
N LEU A 115 -2.63 -2.47 -0.57
CA LEU A 115 -1.83 -1.79 -1.59
C LEU A 115 -2.59 -1.79 -2.91
N GLY A 116 -2.88 -0.60 -3.42
CA GLY A 116 -3.45 -0.39 -4.74
C GLY A 116 -2.37 -0.02 -5.75
N PHE A 117 -2.54 -0.51 -6.96
CA PHE A 117 -1.81 -0.10 -8.17
C PHE A 117 -2.60 -0.53 -9.40
N GLN A 118 -2.33 0.10 -10.54
CA GLN A 118 -3.08 -0.18 -11.75
C GLN A 118 -2.52 -1.36 -12.53
N GLU A 119 -1.20 -1.36 -12.78
CA GLU A 119 -0.53 -2.36 -13.60
C GLU A 119 0.86 -2.70 -13.04
N LEU A 120 1.30 -3.96 -13.19
CA LEU A 120 2.62 -4.39 -12.73
C LEU A 120 3.80 -3.63 -13.36
N PRO A 121 3.80 -3.27 -14.65
CA PRO A 121 4.88 -2.46 -15.22
C PRO A 121 5.10 -1.11 -14.54
N GLN A 122 4.05 -0.46 -14.03
CA GLN A 122 4.20 0.77 -13.25
C GLN A 122 4.95 0.49 -11.94
N LEU A 123 4.53 -0.57 -11.24
CA LEU A 123 5.20 -0.98 -10.00
C LEU A 123 6.66 -1.39 -10.24
N GLU A 124 6.95 -2.05 -11.37
CA GLU A 124 8.32 -2.41 -11.74
C GLU A 124 9.18 -1.19 -12.05
N SER A 125 8.61 -0.16 -12.70
CA SER A 125 9.32 1.09 -12.99
C SER A 125 9.87 1.77 -11.74
N ASP A 126 9.08 1.79 -10.66
CA ASP A 126 9.41 2.58 -9.46
C ASP A 126 10.14 1.77 -8.38
N TYR A 127 9.80 0.50 -8.25
CA TYR A 127 10.38 -0.40 -7.25
C TYR A 127 11.46 -1.34 -7.80
N GLY A 128 11.64 -1.35 -9.11
CA GLY A 128 12.46 -2.33 -9.82
C GLY A 128 11.88 -3.74 -9.78
N LYS A 129 12.35 -4.63 -10.65
CA LYS A 129 11.85 -6.00 -10.77
C LYS A 129 11.88 -6.78 -9.44
N VAL A 130 12.97 -6.65 -8.69
CA VAL A 130 13.12 -7.35 -7.39
C VAL A 130 12.17 -6.79 -6.34
N GLY A 131 11.97 -5.47 -6.29
CA GLY A 131 11.03 -4.82 -5.37
C GLY A 131 9.60 -5.21 -5.66
N MET A 132 9.18 -5.15 -6.93
CA MET A 132 7.86 -5.60 -7.38
C MET A 132 7.61 -7.07 -6.99
N GLN A 133 8.55 -7.97 -7.29
CA GLN A 133 8.43 -9.39 -6.95
C GLN A 133 8.27 -9.62 -5.44
N LYS A 134 9.00 -8.91 -4.60
CA LYS A 134 8.85 -9.00 -3.15
C LYS A 134 7.45 -8.59 -2.69
N VAL A 135 6.89 -7.53 -3.25
CA VAL A 135 5.53 -7.07 -2.92
C VAL A 135 4.50 -8.13 -3.31
N ILE A 136 4.46 -8.53 -4.58
CA ILE A 136 3.42 -9.44 -5.09
C ILE A 136 3.49 -10.86 -4.52
N THR A 137 4.66 -11.32 -4.09
CA THR A 137 4.81 -12.66 -3.48
C THR A 137 4.50 -12.68 -1.97
N THR A 138 4.48 -11.52 -1.33
CA THR A 138 4.24 -11.44 0.13
C THR A 138 2.76 -11.25 0.46
N VAL A 139 1.95 -10.74 -0.48
CA VAL A 139 0.52 -10.54 -0.27
C VAL A 139 -0.25 -11.85 -0.37
N GLY A 140 -1.17 -12.08 0.59
CA GLY A 140 -2.02 -13.27 0.60
C GLY A 140 -3.36 -13.08 -0.10
N ASN A 141 -3.86 -11.85 -0.16
CA ASN A 141 -5.12 -11.50 -0.80
C ASN A 141 -4.85 -10.65 -2.04
N VAL A 142 -5.46 -11.01 -3.15
CA VAL A 142 -5.36 -10.27 -4.42
C VAL A 142 -6.76 -10.04 -4.95
N VAL A 143 -7.09 -8.79 -5.23
CA VAL A 143 -8.35 -8.38 -5.86
C VAL A 143 -8.00 -7.53 -7.07
N SER A 144 -8.50 -7.89 -8.23
CA SER A 144 -8.28 -7.15 -9.48
C SER A 144 -9.60 -6.86 -10.19
N GLY A 145 -9.68 -5.68 -10.76
CA GLY A 145 -10.59 -5.37 -11.85
C GLY A 145 -10.03 -5.83 -13.20
N SER A 146 -10.53 -5.25 -14.30
CA SER A 146 -9.96 -5.43 -15.63
C SER A 146 -8.53 -4.91 -15.67
N ALA A 147 -7.61 -5.66 -16.26
CA ALA A 147 -6.21 -5.28 -16.52
C ALA A 147 -5.92 -5.33 -18.02
N ARG A 148 -4.90 -4.59 -18.47
CA ARG A 148 -4.54 -4.49 -19.90
C ARG A 148 -3.09 -4.87 -20.17
N ALA A 149 -2.18 -4.62 -19.24
CA ALA A 149 -0.78 -4.96 -19.43
C ALA A 149 -0.60 -6.48 -19.45
N LYS A 150 0.18 -6.96 -20.40
CA LYS A 150 0.43 -8.39 -20.59
C LYS A 150 0.99 -9.05 -19.34
N GLU A 151 1.92 -8.40 -18.68
CA GLU A 151 2.59 -8.88 -17.47
C GLU A 151 1.59 -9.05 -16.32
N THR A 152 0.66 -8.10 -16.15
CA THR A 152 -0.41 -8.16 -15.14
C THR A 152 -1.38 -9.30 -15.46
N LEU A 153 -1.79 -9.42 -16.72
CA LEU A 153 -2.69 -10.49 -17.16
C LEU A 153 -2.07 -11.87 -17.01
N GLU A 154 -0.79 -12.05 -17.35
CA GLU A 154 -0.07 -13.30 -17.19
C GLU A 154 0.08 -13.67 -15.71
N TRP A 155 0.44 -12.71 -14.85
CA TRP A 155 0.52 -12.92 -13.42
C TRP A 155 -0.82 -13.34 -12.81
N LEU A 156 -1.92 -12.65 -13.13
CA LEU A 156 -3.25 -13.01 -12.64
C LEU A 156 -3.67 -14.40 -13.15
N SER A 157 -3.52 -14.65 -14.44
CA SER A 157 -3.98 -15.90 -15.05
C SER A 157 -3.17 -17.12 -14.63
N ASN A 158 -1.83 -17.01 -14.56
CA ASN A 158 -0.95 -18.13 -14.30
C ASN A 158 -0.61 -18.33 -12.82
N ASP A 159 -0.29 -17.24 -12.10
CA ASP A 159 0.20 -17.34 -10.72
C ASP A 159 -0.95 -17.28 -9.72
N ILE A 160 -1.93 -16.38 -9.92
CA ILE A 160 -3.06 -16.24 -9.01
C ILE A 160 -4.13 -17.31 -9.28
N PHE A 161 -4.59 -17.46 -10.52
CA PHE A 161 -5.62 -18.44 -10.86
C PHE A 161 -5.03 -19.83 -11.14
N GLY A 162 -3.88 -19.92 -11.79
CA GLY A 162 -3.25 -21.18 -12.15
C GLY A 162 -4.00 -21.93 -13.26
N LYS A 163 -3.70 -23.22 -13.37
CA LYS A 163 -4.22 -24.09 -14.45
C LYS A 163 -5.07 -25.20 -13.87
N VAL A 164 -6.03 -25.64 -14.66
CA VAL A 164 -6.88 -26.82 -14.37
C VAL A 164 -6.70 -27.84 -15.49
N VAL A 165 -6.77 -29.12 -15.13
CA VAL A 165 -6.79 -30.20 -16.08
C VAL A 165 -8.19 -30.33 -16.65
N GLN A 166 -8.35 -30.12 -17.95
CA GLN A 166 -9.59 -30.38 -18.67
C GLN A 166 -9.48 -31.68 -19.46
N LEU A 167 -10.38 -32.61 -19.16
CA LEU A 167 -10.51 -33.84 -19.93
C LEU A 167 -11.36 -33.56 -21.18
N LYS A 168 -10.72 -33.43 -22.35
CA LYS A 168 -11.42 -33.30 -23.62
C LYS A 168 -11.64 -34.70 -24.21
N LYS A 169 -12.92 -35.13 -24.29
CA LYS A 169 -13.30 -36.35 -24.98
C LYS A 169 -13.44 -36.05 -26.46
N GLY A 170 -12.49 -36.49 -27.26
CA GLY A 170 -12.64 -36.53 -28.70
C GLY A 170 -13.28 -37.85 -29.12
N VAL A 171 -14.45 -37.80 -29.76
CA VAL A 171 -15.08 -38.97 -30.35
C VAL A 171 -14.88 -38.89 -31.86
N THR A 172 -14.10 -39.80 -32.41
CA THR A 172 -13.96 -39.95 -33.87
C THR A 172 -14.83 -41.14 -34.29
N ILE A 173 -15.83 -40.88 -35.12
CA ILE A 173 -16.75 -41.87 -35.66
C ILE A 173 -16.32 -42.08 -37.11
N ASP A 174 -15.75 -43.24 -37.41
CA ASP A 174 -15.52 -43.71 -38.78
C ASP A 174 -16.50 -44.84 -39.09
N ARG A 175 -16.70 -45.15 -40.39
CA ARG A 175 -17.78 -46.09 -40.82
C ARG A 175 -17.72 -47.46 -40.13
N ASP A 176 -16.53 -47.89 -39.69
CA ASP A 176 -16.36 -49.19 -39.08
C ASP A 176 -15.72 -49.20 -37.67
N LYS A 177 -15.35 -48.03 -37.11
CA LYS A 177 -14.73 -47.94 -35.77
C LYS A 177 -15.06 -46.63 -35.07
N THR A 178 -15.50 -46.72 -33.86
CA THR A 178 -15.64 -45.59 -32.94
C THR A 178 -14.41 -45.58 -32.00
N SER A 179 -13.56 -44.55 -32.10
CA SER A 179 -12.47 -44.38 -31.14
C SER A 179 -12.76 -43.20 -30.24
N ILE A 180 -12.55 -43.41 -28.95
CA ILE A 180 -12.66 -42.35 -27.93
C ILE A 180 -11.24 -42.00 -27.51
N ASN A 181 -10.80 -40.80 -27.85
CA ASN A 181 -9.54 -40.25 -27.38
C ASN A 181 -9.79 -39.35 -26.18
N LEU A 182 -9.18 -39.66 -25.03
CA LEU A 182 -9.14 -38.84 -23.86
C LEU A 182 -7.84 -38.03 -23.90
N ASN A 183 -7.94 -36.74 -24.18
CA ASN A 183 -6.81 -35.84 -24.13
C ASN A 183 -6.92 -34.98 -22.87
N GLU A 184 -5.89 -35.03 -22.02
CA GLU A 184 -5.74 -34.14 -20.88
C GLU A 184 -5.05 -32.87 -21.37
N ASN A 185 -5.78 -31.75 -21.33
CA ASN A 185 -5.21 -30.44 -21.60
C ASN A 185 -5.17 -29.61 -20.31
N MET A 186 -4.06 -28.94 -20.06
CA MET A 186 -3.94 -27.95 -19.00
C MET A 186 -4.38 -26.59 -19.55
N ASP A 187 -5.57 -26.14 -19.16
CA ASP A 187 -6.09 -24.84 -19.54
C ASP A 187 -6.07 -23.91 -18.31
N SER A 188 -5.86 -22.59 -18.54
CA SER A 188 -5.90 -21.59 -17.46
C SER A 188 -7.30 -21.58 -16.82
N LEU A 189 -7.37 -21.56 -15.49
CA LEU A 189 -8.65 -21.49 -14.75
C LEU A 189 -9.45 -20.25 -15.14
N VAL A 190 -8.77 -19.10 -15.22
CA VAL A 190 -9.30 -17.85 -15.77
C VAL A 190 -8.32 -17.33 -16.82
N PRO A 191 -8.67 -17.43 -18.11
CA PRO A 191 -7.81 -16.95 -19.19
C PRO A 191 -7.58 -15.44 -19.12
N ALA A 192 -6.41 -14.98 -19.57
CA ALA A 192 -6.05 -13.57 -19.64
C ALA A 192 -7.09 -12.71 -20.39
N SER A 193 -7.64 -13.23 -21.50
CA SER A 193 -8.70 -12.57 -22.26
C SER A 193 -9.96 -12.31 -21.43
N LYS A 194 -10.33 -13.24 -20.56
CA LYS A 194 -11.49 -13.09 -19.68
C LYS A 194 -11.26 -12.01 -18.61
N ILE A 195 -10.02 -11.81 -18.18
CA ILE A 195 -9.65 -10.76 -17.23
C ILE A 195 -9.64 -9.39 -17.94
N SER A 196 -9.06 -9.32 -19.16
CA SER A 196 -9.02 -8.08 -19.93
C SER A 196 -10.40 -7.55 -20.33
N ASP A 197 -11.33 -8.46 -20.61
CA ASP A 197 -12.68 -8.14 -21.07
C ASP A 197 -13.70 -8.04 -19.90
N MET A 198 -13.21 -7.96 -18.68
CA MET A 198 -14.05 -7.91 -17.48
C MET A 198 -14.86 -6.62 -17.44
N PRO A 199 -16.21 -6.71 -17.34
CA PRO A 199 -17.07 -5.54 -17.30
C PRO A 199 -16.93 -4.76 -16.00
N THR A 200 -17.35 -3.51 -16.01
CA THR A 200 -17.44 -2.67 -14.80
C THR A 200 -18.27 -3.35 -13.71
N GLY A 201 -17.78 -3.30 -12.48
CA GLY A 201 -18.43 -3.94 -11.33
C GLY A 201 -18.11 -5.43 -11.17
N TRP A 202 -17.23 -5.98 -12.00
CA TRP A 202 -16.71 -7.34 -11.80
C TRP A 202 -15.33 -7.31 -11.17
N ILE A 203 -15.05 -8.30 -10.36
CA ILE A 203 -13.76 -8.49 -9.70
C ILE A 203 -13.31 -9.94 -9.84
N ALA A 204 -12.00 -10.10 -9.87
CA ALA A 204 -11.34 -11.39 -9.91
C ALA A 204 -10.17 -11.41 -8.93
N GLY A 205 -9.87 -12.57 -8.36
CA GLY A 205 -8.73 -12.64 -7.44
C GLY A 205 -8.68 -13.89 -6.60
N GLN A 206 -7.94 -13.76 -5.51
CA GLN A 206 -7.73 -14.82 -4.54
C GLN A 206 -7.73 -14.24 -3.14
N THR A 207 -8.35 -14.95 -2.18
CA THR A 207 -8.23 -14.69 -0.75
C THR A 207 -7.34 -15.74 -0.09
N ALA A 208 -6.61 -15.32 0.94
CA ALA A 208 -5.89 -16.25 1.79
C ALA A 208 -6.86 -17.22 2.47
N ARG A 209 -6.45 -18.47 2.62
CA ARG A 209 -7.25 -19.46 3.33
C ARG A 209 -7.17 -19.20 4.83
N ASP A 210 -8.33 -18.97 5.46
CA ASP A 210 -8.45 -18.88 6.90
C ASP A 210 -9.00 -20.19 7.46
N PHE A 211 -8.56 -20.53 8.66
CA PHE A 211 -9.15 -21.64 9.41
C PHE A 211 -10.55 -21.24 9.89
N VAL A 212 -11.56 -22.01 9.53
CA VAL A 212 -12.92 -21.83 10.06
C VAL A 212 -12.93 -22.29 11.52
N LYS A 213 -13.08 -21.35 12.45
CA LYS A 213 -13.30 -21.68 13.86
C LYS A 213 -14.76 -22.03 14.06
N THR A 214 -15.08 -23.31 14.14
CA THR A 214 -16.43 -23.78 14.51
C THR A 214 -16.58 -23.69 16.04
N LYS A 215 -17.52 -22.88 16.53
CA LYS A 215 -17.95 -22.92 17.94
C LYS A 215 -18.84 -24.13 18.12
N THR A 216 -18.33 -25.22 18.67
CA THR A 216 -19.16 -26.29 19.17
C THR A 216 -19.73 -25.87 20.53
N GLY A 217 -21.07 -25.94 20.67
CA GLY A 217 -21.79 -25.55 21.88
C GLY A 217 -21.41 -26.37 23.09
N ARG A 218 -21.50 -25.75 24.27
CA ARG A 218 -21.32 -26.26 25.64
C ARG A 218 -19.98 -26.90 25.93
N GLY A 219 -19.02 -26.06 26.34
CA GLY A 219 -17.82 -26.53 27.01
C GLY A 219 -16.48 -26.06 26.48
N GLY A 220 -16.37 -24.88 25.93
CA GLY A 220 -15.09 -24.12 25.90
C GLY A 220 -13.92 -24.69 25.08
N THR A 221 -14.06 -25.75 24.32
CA THR A 221 -13.00 -26.31 23.49
C THR A 221 -13.20 -25.87 22.04
N MET A 222 -12.26 -25.05 21.53
CA MET A 222 -12.21 -24.71 20.10
C MET A 222 -11.67 -25.94 19.35
N ASN A 223 -12.51 -26.65 18.66
CA ASN A 223 -12.08 -27.61 17.66
C ASN A 223 -11.82 -26.86 16.35
N ILE A 224 -10.58 -26.87 15.89
CA ILE A 224 -10.22 -26.45 14.53
C ILE A 224 -10.57 -27.66 13.66
N GLN A 225 -11.73 -27.65 13.02
CA GLN A 225 -12.01 -28.57 11.92
C GLN A 225 -11.43 -27.95 10.65
N GLU A 226 -10.45 -28.62 10.05
CA GLU A 226 -10.20 -28.44 8.63
C GLU A 226 -11.48 -28.83 7.91
N SER A 227 -12.17 -27.85 7.29
CA SER A 227 -13.28 -28.22 6.40
C SER A 227 -12.66 -28.92 5.21
N GLU A 228 -12.96 -30.20 5.03
CA GLU A 228 -12.59 -30.98 3.84
C GLU A 228 -13.24 -30.46 2.54
N GLU A 229 -14.20 -29.53 2.65
CA GLU A 229 -14.69 -28.79 1.51
C GLU A 229 -13.62 -27.82 1.01
N PHE A 230 -13.09 -28.10 -0.17
CA PHE A 230 -12.28 -27.21 -0.98
C PHE A 230 -13.06 -25.93 -1.30
N GLN A 231 -13.17 -25.02 -0.36
CA GLN A 231 -13.57 -23.66 -0.67
C GLN A 231 -12.44 -23.05 -1.49
N THR A 232 -12.74 -22.88 -2.78
CA THR A 232 -11.81 -22.21 -3.68
C THR A 232 -11.58 -20.80 -3.13
N SER A 233 -10.37 -20.53 -2.68
CA SER A 233 -9.95 -19.18 -2.29
C SER A 233 -9.97 -18.19 -3.47
N LYS A 234 -10.28 -18.66 -4.67
CA LYS A 234 -10.29 -17.92 -5.93
C LYS A 234 -11.70 -17.53 -6.31
N PHE A 235 -11.88 -16.31 -6.77
CA PHE A 235 -13.17 -15.77 -7.15
C PHE A 235 -13.10 -15.02 -8.48
N TYR A 236 -14.21 -15.07 -9.21
CA TYR A 236 -14.50 -14.27 -10.39
C TYR A 236 -16.00 -13.98 -10.35
N CYS A 237 -16.37 -12.80 -9.89
CA CYS A 237 -17.76 -12.47 -9.60
C CYS A 237 -18.08 -11.00 -9.86
N LYS A 238 -19.38 -10.74 -9.99
CA LYS A 238 -19.91 -9.39 -9.97
C LYS A 238 -20.02 -8.91 -8.53
N THR A 239 -19.60 -7.67 -8.27
CA THR A 239 -19.83 -7.02 -6.98
C THR A 239 -21.29 -6.59 -6.88
N ASP A 240 -21.89 -6.85 -5.73
CA ASP A 240 -23.23 -6.38 -5.42
C ASP A 240 -23.12 -5.14 -4.53
N PHE A 241 -23.17 -3.97 -5.16
CA PHE A 241 -23.16 -2.71 -4.45
C PHE A 241 -24.58 -2.27 -4.14
N ASN A 242 -24.87 -2.00 -2.87
CA ASN A 242 -26.11 -1.36 -2.49
C ASN A 242 -26.03 0.15 -2.79
N MET A 243 -26.46 0.53 -3.97
CA MET A 243 -26.39 1.92 -4.44
C MET A 243 -27.23 2.87 -3.59
N ASP A 244 -28.29 2.37 -2.93
CA ASP A 244 -29.13 3.18 -2.05
C ASP A 244 -28.41 3.50 -0.72
N GLU A 245 -27.64 2.56 -0.20
CA GLU A 245 -26.78 2.80 0.98
C GLU A 245 -25.65 3.76 0.66
N ILE A 246 -24.97 3.57 -0.48
CA ILE A 246 -23.92 4.47 -0.94
C ILE A 246 -24.46 5.90 -1.08
N ALA A 247 -25.62 6.08 -1.72
CA ALA A 247 -26.25 7.39 -1.90
C ALA A 247 -26.65 8.03 -0.55
N LYS A 248 -26.99 7.24 0.46
CA LYS A 248 -27.22 7.72 1.82
C LYS A 248 -25.93 8.21 2.46
N GLU A 249 -24.88 7.40 2.40
CA GLU A 249 -23.57 7.76 2.95
C GLU A 249 -23.01 9.03 2.29
N GLU A 250 -23.14 9.17 0.97
CA GLU A 250 -22.74 10.39 0.26
C GLU A 250 -23.48 11.65 0.74
N LYS A 251 -24.76 11.54 1.09
CA LYS A 251 -25.53 12.66 1.66
C LYS A 251 -25.07 13.01 3.09
N ASP A 252 -24.58 12.02 3.81
CA ASP A 252 -24.12 12.19 5.19
C ASP A 252 -22.66 12.68 5.31
N TYR A 253 -21.94 12.89 4.21
CA TYR A 253 -20.54 13.39 4.23
C TYR A 253 -20.37 14.69 5.02
N ALA A 254 -21.38 15.56 5.05
CA ALA A 254 -21.35 16.78 5.85
C ALA A 254 -21.25 16.51 7.36
N ASN A 255 -21.65 15.32 7.81
CA ASN A 255 -21.62 14.90 9.21
C ASN A 255 -20.31 14.18 9.59
N TYR A 256 -19.47 13.80 8.61
CA TYR A 256 -18.20 13.19 8.88
C TYR A 256 -17.22 14.21 9.46
N ARG A 257 -16.38 13.72 10.38
CA ARG A 257 -15.35 14.53 10.99
C ARG A 257 -14.28 14.89 9.97
N ILE A 258 -14.31 16.13 9.49
CA ILE A 258 -13.29 16.65 8.57
C ILE A 258 -12.01 16.92 9.36
N PRO A 259 -10.82 16.56 8.83
CA PRO A 259 -9.54 16.92 9.41
C PRO A 259 -9.45 18.45 9.62
N LYS A 260 -8.92 18.86 10.77
CA LYS A 260 -8.67 20.28 11.01
C LYS A 260 -7.42 20.70 10.26
N PHE A 261 -7.58 21.58 9.29
CA PHE A 261 -6.48 22.23 8.61
C PHE A 261 -6.09 23.52 9.34
N TYR A 262 -4.82 23.89 9.25
CA TYR A 262 -4.38 25.18 9.76
C TYR A 262 -4.97 26.31 8.91
N ASP A 263 -5.70 27.22 9.55
CA ASP A 263 -6.31 28.37 8.89
C ASP A 263 -5.32 29.53 8.79
N PHE A 264 -4.73 29.71 7.63
CA PHE A 264 -3.85 30.84 7.34
C PHE A 264 -4.61 32.16 7.08
N LYS A 265 -5.94 32.14 7.03
CA LYS A 265 -6.84 33.29 6.77
C LYS A 265 -6.70 33.91 5.37
N SER A 266 -5.51 33.96 4.80
CA SER A 266 -5.26 34.43 3.44
C SER A 266 -3.99 33.82 2.86
N ARG A 267 -3.86 33.90 1.52
CA ARG A 267 -2.65 33.44 0.81
C ARG A 267 -1.41 34.21 1.25
N ASP A 268 -1.54 35.54 1.38
CA ASP A 268 -0.41 36.39 1.79
C ASP A 268 0.02 36.14 3.23
N ALA A 269 -0.92 35.88 4.13
CA ALA A 269 -0.61 35.49 5.50
C ALA A 269 0.11 34.13 5.56
N LYS A 270 -0.32 33.18 4.71
CA LYS A 270 0.37 31.88 4.57
C LYS A 270 1.82 32.09 4.12
N GLU A 271 2.05 32.78 3.01
CA GLU A 271 3.39 33.01 2.48
C GLU A 271 4.32 33.71 3.48
N ARG A 272 3.81 34.71 4.17
CA ARG A 272 4.55 35.43 5.22
C ARG A 272 4.96 34.50 6.36
N LYS A 273 4.01 33.72 6.89
CA LYS A 273 4.28 32.82 8.02
C LYS A 273 5.26 31.71 7.65
N LEU A 274 5.12 31.13 6.47
CA LEU A 274 6.07 30.13 5.97
C LEU A 274 7.48 30.70 5.78
N TYR A 275 7.58 31.93 5.28
CA TYR A 275 8.86 32.60 5.08
C TYR A 275 9.53 32.99 6.41
N GLU A 276 8.78 33.50 7.37
CA GLU A 276 9.28 33.80 8.71
C GLU A 276 9.87 32.56 9.37
N LEU A 277 9.15 31.44 9.33
CA LEU A 277 9.62 30.17 9.86
C LEU A 277 10.89 29.68 9.15
N PHE A 278 10.91 29.78 7.83
CA PHE A 278 12.08 29.40 7.02
C PHE A 278 13.32 30.22 7.41
N CYS A 279 13.18 31.51 7.60
CA CYS A 279 14.25 32.39 8.06
C CYS A 279 14.71 32.04 9.48
N GLN A 280 13.79 31.77 10.38
CA GLN A 280 14.10 31.40 11.77
C GLN A 280 14.89 30.10 11.84
N VAL A 281 14.45 29.04 11.15
CA VAL A 281 15.16 27.74 11.14
C VAL A 281 16.58 27.89 10.56
N ASN A 282 16.76 28.67 9.50
CA ASN A 282 18.08 28.90 8.94
C ASN A 282 19.01 29.70 9.90
N LEU A 283 18.44 30.62 10.66
CA LEU A 283 19.19 31.37 11.69
C LEU A 283 19.61 30.40 12.82
N ASP A 284 18.72 29.55 13.28
CA ASP A 284 18.98 28.57 14.33
C ASP A 284 20.07 27.59 13.92
N ILE A 285 20.03 27.08 12.67
CA ILE A 285 21.08 26.23 12.09
C ILE A 285 22.44 26.97 12.08
N LYS A 286 22.46 28.23 11.66
CA LYS A 286 23.68 29.02 11.66
C LYS A 286 24.25 29.17 13.06
N ASN A 287 23.41 29.49 14.05
CA ASN A 287 23.82 29.61 15.45
C ASN A 287 24.41 28.28 15.98
N MET A 288 23.77 27.15 15.68
CA MET A 288 24.28 25.83 16.05
C MET A 288 25.65 25.52 15.43
N VAL A 289 25.86 25.86 14.15
CA VAL A 289 27.13 25.67 13.47
C VAL A 289 28.23 26.56 14.10
N ASP A 290 27.92 27.81 14.43
CA ASP A 290 28.84 28.72 15.09
C ASP A 290 29.24 28.25 16.50
N GLU A 291 28.26 27.67 17.26
CA GLU A 291 28.57 27.05 18.55
C GLU A 291 29.50 25.85 18.41
N ILE A 292 29.22 24.93 17.48
CA ILE A 292 30.08 23.76 17.22
C ILE A 292 31.49 24.17 16.85
N ASN A 293 31.63 25.22 16.03
CA ASN A 293 32.94 25.71 15.64
C ASN A 293 33.73 26.32 16.81
N LYS A 294 33.06 26.98 17.77
CA LYS A 294 33.67 27.47 19.00
C LYS A 294 34.22 26.33 19.89
N PHE A 295 33.55 25.17 19.89
CA PHE A 295 34.04 23.97 20.64
C PHE A 295 35.22 23.27 19.96
N LYS A 296 35.38 23.40 18.63
CA LYS A 296 36.49 22.77 17.90
C LYS A 296 37.82 23.57 17.99
N ILE A 297 37.76 24.82 18.43
CA ILE A 297 38.93 25.73 18.53
C ILE A 297 39.51 25.69 19.96
N LYS A 298 38.95 24.97 20.87
CA LYS A 298 39.51 24.62 22.18
C LYS A 298 40.07 23.19 22.16
#